data_7bf9700df7ad5d63d72a8f435bff04a3
#
_entry.id   7bf9700df7ad5d63d72a8f435bff04a3
#
_cell.length_a   1.000
_cell.length_b   1.000
_cell.length_c   1.000
_cell.angle_alpha   90.00
_cell.angle_beta   90.00
_cell.angle_gamma   90.00
#
_symmetry.space_group_name_H-M   'P 1'
#
loop_
_entity.id
_entity.type
_entity.pdbx_description
1 polymer ?
#
loop_
_entity_poly.entity_id
_entity_poly.type
_entity_poly.pdbx_seq_one_letter_code
_entity_poly.pdbx_strand_id
1 'polypeptide(L)'
;MPCYHKLKAWQLCSGEVVFAERGAIARELELPCGQCIGCRLKRSLSWTIRNVHESQVHPLSMFVTLTYGDDGYNPSLVYRDFQLFMKRLRRSVGPCRFFAVGEYGESDELNRYVRTFSGLDTTSRRPHFHALIYGQYFSDRAQIGSVDGKPLWRSPRLEALWKHGHSSFGDVTFQSAAYCSRYCCDKVNGERALDHYKRVDVATGELVDVVPEMAHMSLRPAIGVPWLARYGADIVCARDGVVLNGKTYALPRFYDRVVESLVPDLHSDKEFDRYILSEKFAADLTPERMAAREIVAKARISTLQRKL
;
A
#
# COMPACT_ATOMS: atom_id res chain seq x y z
N MET A 1 -7.52 13.55 -1.56
CA MET A 1 -6.47 14.39 -0.95
C MET A 1 -5.64 15.01 -2.04
N PRO A 2 -5.34 16.31 -2.01
CA PRO A 2 -4.56 16.99 -3.04
C PRO A 2 -3.07 16.64 -2.96
N CYS A 3 -2.34 16.90 -4.04
CA CYS A 3 -0.88 16.96 -4.00
C CYS A 3 -0.48 18.34 -3.42
N TYR A 4 0.37 18.34 -2.41
CA TYR A 4 0.82 19.58 -1.76
C TYR A 4 2.03 20.22 -2.47
N HIS A 5 2.76 19.46 -3.28
CA HIS A 5 3.97 19.87 -3.98
C HIS A 5 3.89 19.42 -5.44
N LYS A 6 3.03 20.09 -6.21
CA LYS A 6 2.87 19.78 -7.63
C LYS A 6 4.16 20.04 -8.40
N LEU A 7 4.42 19.24 -9.40
CA LEU A 7 5.53 19.39 -10.32
C LEU A 7 5.04 20.08 -11.59
N LYS A 8 5.74 21.11 -12.03
CA LYS A 8 5.55 21.68 -13.36
C LYS A 8 6.09 20.71 -14.40
N ALA A 9 5.34 20.55 -15.47
CA ALA A 9 5.71 19.74 -16.62
C ALA A 9 5.10 20.35 -17.87
N TRP A 10 5.57 19.94 -19.04
CA TRP A 10 5.08 20.40 -20.33
C TRP A 10 4.76 19.19 -21.21
N GLN A 11 3.60 19.21 -21.83
CA GLN A 11 3.26 18.24 -22.85
C GLN A 11 3.69 18.80 -24.21
N LEU A 12 4.50 18.04 -24.91
CA LEU A 12 4.93 18.39 -26.28
C LEU A 12 3.83 18.08 -27.30
N CYS A 13 3.90 18.66 -28.48
CA CYS A 13 2.99 18.32 -29.58
C CYS A 13 3.07 16.86 -30.02
N SER A 14 4.17 16.16 -29.69
CA SER A 14 4.30 14.71 -29.85
C SER A 14 3.51 13.88 -28.85
N GLY A 15 2.92 14.51 -27.81
CA GLY A 15 2.28 13.84 -26.66
C GLY A 15 3.23 13.50 -25.50
N GLU A 16 4.56 13.60 -25.70
CA GLU A 16 5.55 13.36 -24.64
C GLU A 16 5.44 14.41 -23.52
N VAL A 17 5.66 13.98 -22.27
CA VAL A 17 5.69 14.88 -21.11
C VAL A 17 7.13 15.06 -20.64
N VAL A 18 7.57 16.32 -20.57
CA VAL A 18 8.91 16.72 -20.13
C VAL A 18 8.84 17.61 -18.89
N PHE A 19 9.88 17.55 -18.04
CA PHE A 19 9.99 18.33 -16.80
C PHE A 19 10.91 19.56 -16.94
N ALA A 20 11.36 19.84 -18.12
CA ALA A 20 12.06 21.08 -18.49
C ALA A 20 11.36 21.70 -19.70
N GLU A 21 11.31 23.03 -19.72
CA GLU A 21 10.71 23.78 -20.84
C GLU A 21 11.61 23.66 -22.08
N ARG A 22 11.26 22.72 -22.96
CA ARG A 22 12.01 22.43 -24.18
C ARG A 22 11.11 21.84 -25.28
N GLY A 23 11.47 22.03 -26.53
CA GLY A 23 10.74 21.48 -27.67
C GLY A 23 9.46 22.24 -28.02
N ALA A 24 8.65 21.67 -28.90
CA ALA A 24 7.36 22.22 -29.31
C ALA A 24 6.29 21.92 -28.27
N ILE A 25 6.01 22.88 -27.38
CA ILE A 25 5.09 22.76 -26.26
C ILE A 25 3.65 22.91 -26.76
N ALA A 26 2.80 21.91 -26.45
CA ALA A 26 1.37 21.97 -26.68
C ALA A 26 0.63 22.62 -25.50
N ARG A 27 1.02 22.26 -24.24
CA ARG A 27 0.43 22.84 -23.02
C ARG A 27 1.32 22.66 -21.80
N GLU A 28 1.14 23.52 -20.78
CA GLU A 28 1.70 23.38 -19.46
C GLU A 28 0.84 22.42 -18.64
N LEU A 29 1.48 21.62 -17.77
CA LEU A 29 0.84 20.64 -16.89
C LEU A 29 1.30 20.83 -15.45
N GLU A 30 0.39 20.62 -14.51
CA GLU A 30 0.70 20.42 -13.10
C GLU A 30 0.49 18.95 -12.71
N LEU A 31 1.57 18.24 -12.43
CA LEU A 31 1.55 16.82 -12.10
C LEU A 31 1.71 16.56 -10.60
N PRO A 32 1.04 15.53 -10.04
CA PRO A 32 1.27 15.13 -8.68
C PRO A 32 2.71 14.66 -8.47
N CYS A 33 3.39 15.15 -7.40
CA CYS A 33 4.79 14.79 -7.12
C CYS A 33 5.00 13.32 -6.73
N GLY A 34 3.94 12.60 -6.35
CA GLY A 34 4.00 11.20 -5.93
C GLY A 34 4.59 10.95 -4.53
N GLN A 35 5.25 11.94 -3.91
CA GLN A 35 6.04 11.76 -2.68
C GLN A 35 5.47 12.46 -1.45
N CYS A 36 4.75 13.60 -1.61
CA CYS A 36 4.17 14.31 -0.49
C CYS A 36 3.12 13.43 0.22
N ILE A 37 2.81 13.80 1.47
CA ILE A 37 1.88 13.04 2.28
C ILE A 37 0.50 12.86 1.61
N GLY A 38 0.00 13.87 0.88
CA GLY A 38 -1.26 13.78 0.14
C GLY A 38 -1.21 12.72 -0.97
N CYS A 39 -0.12 12.67 -1.74
CA CYS A 39 0.08 11.66 -2.79
C CYS A 39 0.21 10.24 -2.21
N ARG A 40 0.94 10.09 -1.11
CA ARG A 40 1.13 8.81 -0.42
C ARG A 40 -0.19 8.29 0.12
N LEU A 41 -0.97 9.12 0.82
CA LEU A 41 -2.29 8.75 1.32
C LEU A 41 -3.29 8.43 0.20
N LYS A 42 -3.26 9.17 -0.92
CA LYS A 42 -4.11 8.86 -2.09
C LYS A 42 -3.76 7.50 -2.68
N ARG A 43 -2.46 7.17 -2.77
CA ARG A 43 -1.99 5.85 -3.23
C ARG A 43 -2.43 4.73 -2.29
N SER A 44 -2.22 4.90 -0.97
CA SER A 44 -2.66 3.95 0.06
C SER A 44 -4.16 3.70 -0.03
N LEU A 45 -4.97 4.75 -0.07
CA LEU A 45 -6.43 4.63 -0.20
C LEU A 45 -6.84 3.91 -1.48
N SER A 46 -6.20 4.20 -2.60
CA SER A 46 -6.44 3.52 -3.87
C SER A 46 -6.21 2.00 -3.77
N TRP A 47 -5.14 1.59 -3.10
CA TRP A 47 -4.87 0.17 -2.85
C TRP A 47 -5.84 -0.43 -1.83
N THR A 48 -6.18 0.29 -0.77
CA THR A 48 -7.20 -0.14 0.21
C THR A 48 -8.52 -0.48 -0.48
N ILE A 49 -9.02 0.43 -1.32
CA ILE A 49 -10.27 0.24 -2.07
C ILE A 49 -10.18 -1.01 -2.95
N ARG A 50 -9.10 -1.17 -3.72
CA ARG A 50 -8.91 -2.31 -4.61
C ARG A 50 -8.82 -3.63 -3.84
N ASN A 51 -8.13 -3.65 -2.71
CA ASN A 51 -7.98 -4.82 -1.87
C ASN A 51 -9.30 -5.23 -1.20
N VAL A 52 -10.09 -4.26 -0.73
CA VAL A 52 -11.44 -4.54 -0.20
C VAL A 52 -12.36 -5.08 -1.31
N HIS A 53 -12.33 -4.48 -2.49
CA HIS A 53 -13.12 -4.96 -3.63
C HIS A 53 -12.71 -6.37 -4.06
N GLU A 54 -11.42 -6.68 -4.07
CA GLU A 54 -10.94 -8.03 -4.35
C GLU A 54 -11.50 -9.03 -3.33
N SER A 55 -11.49 -8.69 -2.03
CA SER A 55 -12.03 -9.57 -0.99
C SER A 55 -13.54 -9.82 -1.12
N GLN A 56 -14.30 -8.87 -1.66
CA GLN A 56 -15.75 -9.00 -1.86
C GLN A 56 -16.14 -10.01 -2.96
N VAL A 57 -15.25 -10.32 -3.86
CA VAL A 57 -15.48 -11.32 -4.92
C VAL A 57 -14.89 -12.69 -4.59
N HIS A 58 -14.29 -12.81 -3.41
CA HIS A 58 -13.76 -14.07 -2.88
C HIS A 58 -14.47 -14.41 -1.57
N PRO A 59 -15.16 -15.56 -1.46
CA PRO A 59 -15.93 -15.92 -0.26
C PRO A 59 -15.07 -16.10 0.97
N LEU A 60 -13.80 -16.46 0.77
CA LEU A 60 -12.81 -16.65 1.82
C LEU A 60 -11.61 -15.74 1.55
N SER A 61 -11.18 -15.02 2.56
CA SER A 61 -10.00 -14.16 2.47
C SER A 61 -9.39 -13.97 3.86
N MET A 62 -8.07 -13.95 3.94
CA MET A 62 -7.35 -13.78 5.20
C MET A 62 -6.24 -12.75 5.08
N PHE A 63 -5.99 -12.05 6.17
CA PHE A 63 -4.82 -11.21 6.38
C PHE A 63 -3.78 -12.02 7.13
N VAL A 64 -2.62 -12.25 6.54
CA VAL A 64 -1.54 -13.08 7.09
C VAL A 64 -0.34 -12.22 7.44
N THR A 65 0.25 -12.48 8.60
CA THR A 65 1.55 -11.94 9.03
C THR A 65 2.55 -13.09 9.08
N LEU A 66 3.69 -12.91 8.42
CA LEU A 66 4.79 -13.88 8.35
C LEU A 66 6.06 -13.20 8.86
N THR A 67 6.53 -13.60 10.04
CA THR A 67 7.69 -12.99 10.70
C THR A 67 8.84 -13.99 10.75
N TYR A 68 10.06 -13.53 10.50
CA TYR A 68 11.26 -14.36 10.65
C TYR A 68 11.52 -14.66 12.14
N GLY A 69 11.94 -15.87 12.45
CA GLY A 69 12.37 -16.31 13.78
C GLY A 69 13.82 -15.89 14.08
N ASP A 70 14.31 -16.30 15.25
CA ASP A 70 15.68 -16.00 15.67
C ASP A 70 16.69 -16.94 14.99
N ASP A 71 16.28 -18.17 14.69
CA ASP A 71 17.13 -19.14 14.00
C ASP A 71 17.32 -18.74 12.53
N GLY A 72 18.58 -18.45 12.15
CA GLY A 72 18.89 -18.02 10.79
C GLY A 72 18.40 -16.61 10.45
N TYR A 73 18.35 -15.73 11.45
CA TYR A 73 17.97 -14.34 11.29
C TYR A 73 18.71 -13.66 10.13
N ASN A 74 17.95 -13.14 9.18
CA ASN A 74 18.46 -12.28 8.12
C ASN A 74 17.92 -10.86 8.37
N PRO A 75 18.80 -9.85 8.48
CA PRO A 75 18.37 -8.47 8.70
C PRO A 75 17.60 -7.88 7.51
N SER A 76 17.61 -8.55 6.35
CA SER A 76 17.02 -8.06 5.11
C SER A 76 15.78 -8.87 4.70
N LEU A 77 14.84 -8.18 4.03
CA LEU A 77 13.69 -8.82 3.37
C LEU A 77 14.16 -9.72 2.22
N VAL A 78 13.73 -10.98 2.23
CA VAL A 78 14.00 -11.95 1.16
C VAL A 78 12.69 -12.29 0.44
N TYR A 79 12.40 -11.59 -0.65
CA TYR A 79 11.16 -11.83 -1.41
C TYR A 79 11.02 -13.28 -1.91
N ARG A 80 12.15 -13.95 -2.14
CA ARG A 80 12.16 -15.36 -2.54
C ARG A 80 11.48 -16.27 -1.53
N ASP A 81 11.61 -16.00 -0.24
CA ASP A 81 10.97 -16.79 0.81
C ASP A 81 9.45 -16.68 0.77
N PHE A 82 8.95 -15.46 0.52
CA PHE A 82 7.52 -15.24 0.29
C PHE A 82 7.04 -15.96 -0.99
N GLN A 83 7.79 -15.91 -2.08
CA GLN A 83 7.45 -16.64 -3.29
C GLN A 83 7.36 -18.16 -3.04
N LEU A 84 8.31 -18.73 -2.30
CA LEU A 84 8.32 -20.13 -1.94
C LEU A 84 7.15 -20.48 -0.99
N PHE A 85 6.83 -19.62 -0.04
CA PHE A 85 5.64 -19.74 0.79
C PHE A 85 4.37 -19.77 -0.09
N MET A 86 4.17 -18.84 -1.00
CA MET A 86 3.02 -18.83 -1.91
C MET A 86 2.94 -20.07 -2.81
N LYS A 87 4.08 -20.61 -3.23
CA LYS A 87 4.13 -21.87 -3.99
C LYS A 87 3.68 -23.05 -3.14
N ARG A 88 4.15 -23.17 -1.89
CA ARG A 88 3.72 -24.19 -0.93
C ARG A 88 2.23 -24.05 -0.59
N LEU A 89 1.78 -22.82 -0.32
CA LEU A 89 0.38 -22.53 -0.02
C LEU A 89 -0.53 -23.02 -1.15
N ARG A 90 -0.27 -22.61 -2.38
CA ARG A 90 -1.09 -23.01 -3.53
C ARG A 90 -1.10 -24.54 -3.77
N ARG A 91 -0.01 -25.22 -3.47
CA ARG A 91 0.03 -26.70 -3.54
C ARG A 91 -0.82 -27.34 -2.44
N SER A 92 -0.90 -26.73 -1.25
CA SER A 92 -1.61 -27.28 -0.09
C SER A 92 -3.11 -27.00 -0.14
N VAL A 93 -3.53 -25.78 -0.55
CA VAL A 93 -4.93 -25.32 -0.44
C VAL A 93 -5.57 -24.97 -1.78
N GLY A 94 -4.83 -25.05 -2.89
CA GLY A 94 -5.31 -24.70 -4.23
C GLY A 94 -5.04 -23.25 -4.62
N PRO A 95 -5.62 -22.80 -5.76
CA PRO A 95 -5.41 -21.49 -6.30
C PRO A 95 -5.82 -20.39 -5.32
N CYS A 96 -4.99 -19.37 -5.20
CA CYS A 96 -5.29 -18.17 -4.43
C CYS A 96 -4.59 -16.95 -5.04
N ARG A 97 -5.18 -15.79 -4.80
CA ARG A 97 -4.62 -14.50 -5.20
C ARG A 97 -4.07 -13.79 -3.97
N PHE A 98 -3.23 -12.80 -4.18
CA PHE A 98 -2.63 -12.10 -3.04
C PHE A 98 -2.28 -10.65 -3.37
N PHE A 99 -2.20 -9.85 -2.32
CA PHE A 99 -1.51 -8.58 -2.24
C PHE A 99 -0.61 -8.62 -1.00
N ALA A 100 0.69 -8.48 -1.17
CA ALA A 100 1.65 -8.62 -0.09
C ALA A 100 2.60 -7.43 -0.03
N VAL A 101 3.01 -7.09 1.18
CA VAL A 101 4.02 -6.09 1.47
C VAL A 101 5.08 -6.70 2.36
N GLY A 102 6.34 -6.36 2.11
CA GLY A 102 7.46 -6.65 2.98
C GLY A 102 7.88 -5.38 3.68
N GLU A 103 8.06 -5.44 4.98
CA GLU A 103 8.43 -4.31 5.82
C GLU A 103 9.35 -4.70 6.96
N TYR A 104 9.87 -3.68 7.65
CA TYR A 104 10.69 -3.82 8.85
C TYR A 104 9.87 -3.36 10.05
N GLY A 105 9.77 -4.18 11.09
CA GLY A 105 9.07 -3.86 12.33
C GLY A 105 9.58 -2.58 12.99
N GLU A 106 8.78 -2.01 13.87
CA GLU A 106 9.23 -0.90 14.71
C GLU A 106 10.28 -1.40 15.72
N SER A 107 11.22 -0.53 16.05
CA SER A 107 12.21 -0.81 17.09
C SER A 107 11.54 -0.94 18.46
N ASP A 108 11.93 -1.94 19.24
CA ASP A 108 11.58 -2.02 20.65
C ASP A 108 12.22 -0.87 21.47
N GLU A 109 11.82 -0.72 22.74
CA GLU A 109 12.29 0.39 23.59
C GLU A 109 13.82 0.35 23.84
N LEU A 110 14.40 -0.84 23.97
CA LEU A 110 15.84 -1.02 24.18
C LEU A 110 16.63 -0.50 22.97
N ASN A 111 16.18 -0.81 21.80
CA ASN A 111 16.78 -0.35 20.55
C ASN A 111 16.62 1.16 20.35
N ARG A 112 15.52 1.74 20.82
CA ARG A 112 15.31 3.19 20.80
C ARG A 112 16.34 3.91 21.69
N TYR A 113 16.68 3.32 22.84
CA TYR A 113 17.69 3.84 23.76
C TYR A 113 19.09 3.81 23.13
N VAL A 114 19.51 2.68 22.56
CA VAL A 114 20.83 2.53 21.90
C VAL A 114 20.96 3.50 20.72
N ARG A 115 19.93 3.70 19.91
CA ARG A 115 19.91 4.66 18.81
C ARG A 115 20.14 6.10 19.29
N THR A 116 19.60 6.48 20.45
CA THR A 116 19.77 7.82 21.01
C THR A 116 21.22 8.10 21.42
N PHE A 117 21.96 7.08 21.84
CA PHE A 117 23.35 7.23 22.30
C PHE A 117 24.40 7.03 21.21
N SER A 118 24.21 6.11 20.29
CA SER A 118 25.23 5.77 19.28
C SER A 118 25.01 6.42 17.93
N GLY A 119 23.82 6.97 17.66
CA GLY A 119 23.43 7.44 16.33
C GLY A 119 23.26 6.31 15.30
N LEU A 120 23.64 5.08 15.65
CA LEU A 120 23.50 3.90 14.80
C LEU A 120 22.13 3.26 15.01
N ASP A 121 21.48 2.87 13.94
CA ASP A 121 20.23 2.08 14.00
C ASP A 121 20.59 0.61 14.26
N THR A 122 20.84 0.29 15.53
CA THR A 122 21.09 -1.08 16.00
C THR A 122 19.80 -1.86 16.20
N THR A 123 18.68 -1.29 15.77
CA THR A 123 17.37 -1.90 15.97
C THR A 123 17.24 -3.13 15.10
N SER A 124 16.99 -4.27 15.74
CA SER A 124 16.50 -5.47 15.04
C SER A 124 15.07 -5.22 14.55
N ARG A 125 14.91 -4.31 13.58
CA ARG A 125 13.67 -4.16 12.83
C ARG A 125 13.47 -5.44 12.05
N ARG A 126 12.86 -6.41 12.71
CA ARG A 126 12.69 -7.75 12.18
C ARG A 126 11.90 -7.68 10.87
N PRO A 127 12.48 -8.16 9.75
CA PRO A 127 11.75 -8.19 8.50
C PRO A 127 10.54 -9.12 8.62
N HIS A 128 9.45 -8.74 8.00
CA HIS A 128 8.22 -9.56 7.95
C HIS A 128 7.39 -9.21 6.72
N PHE A 129 6.48 -10.11 6.38
CA PHE A 129 5.52 -9.91 5.32
C PHE A 129 4.11 -9.83 5.89
N HIS A 130 3.35 -8.85 5.42
CA HIS A 130 1.91 -8.83 5.54
C HIS A 130 1.28 -9.15 4.19
N ALA A 131 0.31 -10.06 4.17
CA ALA A 131 -0.34 -10.45 2.94
C ALA A 131 -1.85 -10.58 3.10
N LEU A 132 -2.59 -9.97 2.17
CA LEU A 132 -4.00 -10.26 1.95
C LEU A 132 -4.07 -11.42 0.96
N ILE A 133 -4.61 -12.55 1.38
CA ILE A 133 -4.75 -13.76 0.57
C ILE A 133 -6.23 -13.98 0.31
N TYR A 134 -6.58 -14.08 -0.98
CA TYR A 134 -7.96 -14.17 -1.45
C TYR A 134 -8.25 -15.57 -2.00
N GLY A 135 -9.40 -16.10 -1.65
CA GLY A 135 -9.89 -17.41 -2.09
C GLY A 135 -9.52 -18.57 -1.16
N GLN A 136 -8.90 -18.30 -0.02
CA GLN A 136 -8.49 -19.33 0.95
C GLN A 136 -8.63 -18.87 2.40
N TYR A 137 -8.84 -19.84 3.28
CA TYR A 137 -8.88 -19.68 4.73
C TYR A 137 -8.48 -20.98 5.42
N PHE A 138 -7.89 -20.92 6.62
CA PHE A 138 -7.51 -22.10 7.38
C PHE A 138 -8.59 -22.49 8.39
N SER A 139 -9.13 -23.72 8.27
CA SER A 139 -10.13 -24.28 9.17
C SER A 139 -9.56 -24.85 10.48
N ASP A 140 -8.26 -25.20 10.49
CA ASP A 140 -7.51 -25.73 11.63
C ASP A 140 -7.01 -24.63 12.58
N ARG A 141 -7.73 -23.52 12.63
CA ARG A 141 -7.35 -22.32 13.38
C ARG A 141 -7.59 -22.45 14.88
N ALA A 142 -6.67 -21.91 15.68
CA ALA A 142 -6.82 -21.68 17.09
C ALA A 142 -6.62 -20.19 17.39
N GLN A 143 -7.47 -19.61 18.25
CA GLN A 143 -7.34 -18.20 18.62
C GLN A 143 -6.17 -18.03 19.58
N ILE A 144 -5.29 -17.05 19.30
CA ILE A 144 -4.13 -16.71 20.12
C ILE A 144 -4.23 -15.32 20.75
N GLY A 145 -5.23 -14.54 20.35
CA GLY A 145 -5.43 -13.19 20.88
C GLY A 145 -6.48 -12.43 20.09
N SER A 146 -6.49 -11.12 20.25
CA SER A 146 -7.30 -10.21 19.46
C SER A 146 -6.56 -8.91 19.22
N VAL A 147 -6.82 -8.29 18.05
CA VAL A 147 -6.32 -6.96 17.68
C VAL A 147 -7.52 -6.09 17.33
N ASP A 148 -7.67 -4.95 17.98
CA ASP A 148 -8.83 -4.04 17.82
C ASP A 148 -10.20 -4.78 17.94
N GLY A 149 -10.30 -5.71 18.89
CA GLY A 149 -11.51 -6.51 19.12
C GLY A 149 -11.76 -7.61 18.09
N LYS A 150 -10.86 -7.83 17.13
CA LYS A 150 -10.95 -8.91 16.13
C LYS A 150 -10.02 -10.05 16.49
N PRO A 151 -10.45 -11.30 16.29
CA PRO A 151 -9.64 -12.45 16.66
C PRO A 151 -8.40 -12.55 15.80
N LEU A 152 -7.28 -12.88 16.45
CA LEU A 152 -6.03 -13.27 15.82
C LEU A 152 -5.88 -14.79 15.95
N TRP A 153 -5.55 -15.43 14.84
CA TRP A 153 -5.51 -16.88 14.71
C TRP A 153 -4.10 -17.38 14.41
N ARG A 154 -3.79 -18.57 14.87
CA ARG A 154 -2.72 -19.43 14.36
C ARG A 154 -3.30 -20.65 13.66
N SER A 155 -2.52 -21.32 12.82
CA SER A 155 -2.87 -22.58 12.18
C SER A 155 -1.61 -23.43 12.03
N PRO A 156 -1.59 -24.68 12.51
CA PRO A 156 -0.49 -25.61 12.31
C PRO A 156 -0.13 -25.79 10.82
N ARG A 157 -1.14 -25.78 9.94
CA ARG A 157 -0.92 -25.84 8.49
C ARG A 157 -0.22 -24.60 7.96
N LEU A 158 -0.60 -23.40 8.41
CA LEU A 158 0.08 -22.16 8.01
C LEU A 158 1.53 -22.15 8.51
N GLU A 159 1.76 -22.56 9.77
CA GLU A 159 3.10 -22.65 10.37
C GLU A 159 4.01 -23.61 9.59
N ALA A 160 3.49 -24.76 9.17
CA ALA A 160 4.23 -25.73 8.33
C ALA A 160 4.60 -25.15 6.94
N LEU A 161 3.81 -24.20 6.44
CA LEU A 161 4.07 -23.54 5.15
C LEU A 161 5.07 -22.40 5.25
N TRP A 162 5.07 -21.65 6.37
CA TRP A 162 6.07 -20.61 6.67
C TRP A 162 7.20 -21.18 7.52
N LYS A 163 8.30 -21.57 6.87
CA LYS A 163 9.41 -22.28 7.52
C LYS A 163 10.47 -21.37 8.16
N HIS A 164 10.23 -20.06 8.17
CA HIS A 164 11.23 -19.07 8.56
C HIS A 164 10.92 -18.40 9.91
N GLY A 165 9.92 -18.89 10.66
CA GLY A 165 9.59 -18.35 11.98
C GLY A 165 8.10 -18.35 12.27
N HIS A 166 7.57 -17.23 12.73
CA HIS A 166 6.21 -17.12 13.24
C HIS A 166 5.20 -16.74 12.17
N SER A 167 3.98 -17.23 12.29
CA SER A 167 2.88 -16.84 11.42
C SER A 167 1.58 -16.69 12.22
N SER A 168 0.79 -15.71 11.81
CA SER A 168 -0.56 -15.50 12.33
C SER A 168 -1.47 -14.99 11.21
N PHE A 169 -2.78 -15.07 11.42
CA PHE A 169 -3.72 -14.51 10.46
C PHE A 169 -5.01 -14.02 11.11
N GLY A 170 -5.72 -13.18 10.42
CA GLY A 170 -7.02 -12.64 10.78
C GLY A 170 -7.87 -12.42 9.54
N ASP A 171 -9.03 -11.80 9.72
CA ASP A 171 -9.95 -11.52 8.61
C ASP A 171 -9.48 -10.31 7.78
N VAL A 172 -9.79 -10.34 6.48
CA VAL A 172 -9.65 -9.16 5.63
C VAL A 172 -10.77 -8.19 5.94
N THR A 173 -10.38 -7.01 6.37
CA THR A 173 -11.26 -5.89 6.70
C THR A 173 -10.76 -4.63 6.03
N PHE A 174 -11.54 -3.56 6.08
CA PHE A 174 -11.06 -2.25 5.63
C PHE A 174 -9.77 -1.84 6.36
N GLN A 175 -9.70 -2.11 7.67
CA GLN A 175 -8.54 -1.76 8.49
C GLN A 175 -7.29 -2.55 8.10
N SER A 176 -7.39 -3.90 7.96
CA SER A 176 -6.25 -4.72 7.54
C SER A 176 -5.80 -4.44 6.10
N ALA A 177 -6.76 -4.16 5.19
CA ALA A 177 -6.46 -3.72 3.84
C ALA A 177 -5.76 -2.34 3.83
N ALA A 178 -6.22 -1.39 4.66
CA ALA A 178 -5.60 -0.08 4.80
C ALA A 178 -4.21 -0.17 5.44
N TYR A 179 -4.03 -1.08 6.39
CA TYR A 179 -2.74 -1.37 7.00
C TYR A 179 -1.73 -1.83 5.96
N CYS A 180 -1.98 -2.92 5.24
CA CYS A 180 -1.11 -3.36 4.14
C CYS A 180 -0.85 -2.27 3.10
N SER A 181 -1.88 -1.50 2.76
CA SER A 181 -1.77 -0.49 1.71
C SER A 181 -0.91 0.71 2.11
N ARG A 182 -0.75 1.00 3.40
CA ARG A 182 0.14 2.08 3.90
C ARG A 182 1.59 1.80 3.58
N TYR A 183 2.04 0.56 3.74
CA TYR A 183 3.43 0.16 3.49
C TYR A 183 3.86 0.27 2.03
N CYS A 184 2.92 0.27 1.08
CA CYS A 184 3.22 0.65 -0.31
C CYS A 184 3.75 2.09 -0.45
N CYS A 185 3.64 2.90 0.62
CA CYS A 185 3.99 4.31 0.63
C CYS A 185 5.21 4.63 1.51
N ASP A 186 5.70 3.67 2.29
CA ASP A 186 6.75 3.92 3.29
C ASP A 186 8.17 3.83 2.71
N LYS A 187 8.33 3.25 1.52
CA LYS A 187 9.62 3.20 0.83
C LYS A 187 10.24 4.60 0.71
N VAL A 188 11.46 4.71 1.24
CA VAL A 188 12.29 5.91 1.10
C VAL A 188 13.05 5.86 -0.21
N ASN A 189 13.04 6.96 -0.96
CA ASN A 189 13.72 7.08 -2.25
C ASN A 189 14.67 8.30 -2.26
N GLY A 190 15.58 8.34 -3.25
CA GLY A 190 16.57 9.41 -3.41
C GLY A 190 17.74 9.27 -2.43
N GLU A 191 18.51 10.33 -2.21
CA GLU A 191 19.71 10.33 -1.38
C GLU A 191 19.49 9.83 0.04
N ARG A 192 18.31 10.13 0.62
CA ARG A 192 17.95 9.65 1.97
C ARG A 192 17.83 8.12 2.06
N ALA A 193 17.67 7.42 0.95
CA ALA A 193 17.61 5.97 0.92
C ALA A 193 18.94 5.33 1.27
N LEU A 194 20.06 5.97 0.91
CA LEU A 194 21.42 5.45 1.13
C LEU A 194 21.72 5.19 2.60
N ASP A 195 21.28 6.08 3.49
CA ASP A 195 21.47 5.93 4.94
C ASP A 195 20.30 5.18 5.60
N HIS A 196 19.09 5.32 5.05
CA HIS A 196 17.89 4.70 5.61
C HIS A 196 17.93 3.17 5.54
N TYR A 197 18.52 2.61 4.50
CA TYR A 197 18.60 1.16 4.28
C TYR A 197 19.91 0.53 4.73
N LYS A 198 20.73 1.23 5.51
CA LYS A 198 21.88 0.65 6.20
C LYS A 198 21.48 0.14 7.58
N ARG A 199 21.92 -1.06 7.93
CA ARG A 199 21.68 -1.69 9.23
C ARG A 199 22.98 -2.28 9.76
N VAL A 200 23.10 -2.33 11.07
CA VAL A 200 24.14 -3.13 11.70
C VAL A 200 23.62 -4.55 11.86
N ASP A 201 24.33 -5.51 11.30
CA ASP A 201 24.08 -6.92 11.60
C ASP A 201 24.48 -7.18 13.04
N VAL A 202 23.51 -7.54 13.87
CA VAL A 202 23.74 -7.73 15.32
C VAL A 202 24.66 -8.92 15.60
N ALA A 203 24.71 -9.91 14.71
CA ALA A 203 25.54 -11.09 14.87
C ALA A 203 27.03 -10.83 14.54
N THR A 204 27.28 -10.01 13.51
CA THR A 204 28.65 -9.75 13.01
C THR A 204 29.18 -8.37 13.37
N GLY A 205 28.31 -7.42 13.71
CA GLY A 205 28.64 -6.00 13.91
C GLY A 205 28.92 -5.24 12.60
N GLU A 206 28.72 -5.85 11.45
CA GLU A 206 28.96 -5.25 10.14
C GLU A 206 27.79 -4.38 9.68
N LEU A 207 28.10 -3.34 8.92
CA LEU A 207 27.09 -2.53 8.21
C LEU A 207 26.67 -3.27 6.94
N VAL A 208 25.39 -3.60 6.87
CA VAL A 208 24.77 -4.27 5.72
C VAL A 208 23.71 -3.39 5.07
N ASP A 209 23.64 -3.42 3.76
CA ASP A 209 22.55 -2.81 3.02
C ASP A 209 21.35 -3.75 3.00
N VAL A 210 20.19 -3.27 3.46
CA VAL A 210 18.95 -4.04 3.46
C VAL A 210 18.07 -3.67 2.27
N VAL A 211 17.33 -4.65 1.78
CA VAL A 211 16.39 -4.46 0.66
C VAL A 211 15.25 -3.52 1.11
N PRO A 212 14.94 -2.46 0.34
CA PRO A 212 13.82 -1.58 0.64
C PRO A 212 12.48 -2.32 0.76
N GLU A 213 11.55 -1.72 1.51
CA GLU A 213 10.17 -2.17 1.59
C GLU A 213 9.59 -2.37 0.18
N MET A 214 8.80 -3.42 0.03
CA MET A 214 8.29 -3.83 -1.27
C MET A 214 6.81 -4.20 -1.21
N ALA A 215 6.13 -4.06 -2.36
CA ALA A 215 4.78 -4.55 -2.53
C ALA A 215 4.69 -5.41 -3.79
N HIS A 216 4.10 -6.59 -3.66
CA HIS A 216 3.86 -7.52 -4.75
C HIS A 216 2.42 -8.04 -4.73
N MET A 217 1.86 -8.31 -5.91
CA MET A 217 0.46 -8.72 -6.01
C MET A 217 0.21 -9.60 -7.21
N SER A 218 -0.94 -10.25 -7.22
CA SER A 218 -1.48 -10.93 -8.39
C SER A 218 -1.81 -9.92 -9.49
N LEU A 219 -1.33 -10.16 -10.71
CA LEU A 219 -1.42 -9.23 -11.83
C LEU A 219 -2.44 -9.62 -12.91
N ARG A 220 -2.78 -10.89 -13.03
CA ARG A 220 -3.64 -11.41 -14.11
C ARG A 220 -4.82 -12.20 -13.55
N PRO A 221 -6.00 -11.59 -13.50
CA PRO A 221 -6.29 -10.17 -13.66
C PRO A 221 -5.66 -9.33 -12.55
N ALA A 222 -5.54 -8.00 -12.70
CA ALA A 222 -5.02 -7.14 -11.64
C ALA A 222 -6.01 -7.08 -10.46
N ILE A 223 -5.49 -6.83 -9.24
CA ILE A 223 -6.30 -6.74 -8.01
C ILE A 223 -7.44 -5.72 -8.20
N GLY A 224 -8.67 -6.13 -7.87
CA GLY A 224 -9.90 -5.34 -7.98
C GLY A 224 -10.57 -5.38 -9.36
N VAL A 225 -9.90 -5.88 -10.43
CA VAL A 225 -10.53 -6.01 -11.76
C VAL A 225 -11.72 -6.98 -11.76
N PRO A 226 -11.68 -8.14 -11.11
CA PRO A 226 -12.85 -9.02 -11.04
C PRO A 226 -14.07 -8.36 -10.42
N TRP A 227 -13.86 -7.51 -9.41
CA TRP A 227 -14.92 -6.74 -8.80
C TRP A 227 -15.44 -5.64 -9.74
N LEU A 228 -14.54 -4.90 -10.39
CA LEU A 228 -14.93 -3.87 -11.37
C LEU A 228 -15.72 -4.47 -12.54
N ALA A 229 -15.34 -5.62 -13.03
CA ALA A 229 -16.08 -6.33 -14.10
C ALA A 229 -17.50 -6.71 -13.66
N ARG A 230 -17.71 -7.03 -12.37
CA ARG A 230 -19.00 -7.46 -11.84
C ARG A 230 -19.91 -6.31 -11.44
N TYR A 231 -19.34 -5.24 -10.87
CA TYR A 231 -20.09 -4.14 -10.25
C TYR A 231 -19.76 -2.76 -10.84
N GLY A 232 -18.92 -2.71 -11.87
CA GLY A 232 -18.39 -1.45 -12.40
C GLY A 232 -19.43 -0.57 -13.07
N ALA A 233 -20.44 -1.16 -13.70
CA ALA A 233 -21.49 -0.41 -14.39
C ALA A 233 -22.20 0.57 -13.45
N ASP A 234 -22.61 0.13 -12.26
CA ASP A 234 -23.32 0.97 -11.28
C ASP A 234 -22.46 2.15 -10.78
N ILE A 235 -21.15 1.91 -10.66
CA ILE A 235 -20.21 2.90 -10.13
C ILE A 235 -19.82 3.91 -11.19
N VAL A 236 -19.55 3.41 -12.38
CA VAL A 236 -19.11 4.24 -13.50
C VAL A 236 -20.26 5.08 -14.02
N CYS A 237 -21.44 4.50 -14.19
CA CYS A 237 -22.59 5.22 -14.76
C CYS A 237 -23.25 6.16 -13.75
N ALA A 238 -23.37 5.77 -12.48
CA ALA A 238 -24.24 6.49 -11.54
C ALA A 238 -23.55 7.52 -10.65
N ARG A 239 -22.29 7.28 -10.19
CA ARG A 239 -21.76 8.03 -9.04
C ARG A 239 -20.37 8.60 -9.18
N ASP A 240 -19.60 8.25 -10.19
CA ASP A 240 -18.18 8.61 -10.33
C ASP A 240 -17.34 8.41 -9.03
N GLY A 241 -17.65 7.34 -8.29
CA GLY A 241 -17.01 7.05 -7.01
C GLY A 241 -17.41 5.70 -6.44
N VAL A 242 -16.76 5.29 -5.38
CA VAL A 242 -17.03 4.04 -4.66
C VAL A 242 -17.51 4.33 -3.24
N VAL A 243 -18.46 3.55 -2.74
CA VAL A 243 -18.96 3.66 -1.37
C VAL A 243 -18.37 2.52 -0.54
N LEU A 244 -17.64 2.86 0.52
CA LEU A 244 -17.12 1.91 1.51
C LEU A 244 -17.46 2.41 2.92
N ASN A 245 -18.03 1.55 3.74
CA ASN A 245 -18.45 1.88 5.11
C ASN A 245 -19.27 3.18 5.20
N GLY A 246 -20.22 3.37 4.27
CA GLY A 246 -21.09 4.56 4.22
C GLY A 246 -20.41 5.85 3.75
N LYS A 247 -19.13 5.81 3.36
CA LYS A 247 -18.40 6.97 2.84
C LYS A 247 -18.10 6.82 1.37
N THR A 248 -18.29 7.89 0.62
CA THR A 248 -17.96 7.96 -0.81
C THR A 248 -16.50 8.36 -0.99
N TYR A 249 -15.78 7.63 -1.83
CA TYR A 249 -14.40 7.87 -2.22
C TYR A 249 -14.31 8.03 -3.74
N ALA A 250 -13.39 8.88 -4.19
CA ALA A 250 -13.09 8.97 -5.61
C ALA A 250 -12.57 7.64 -6.17
N LEU A 251 -12.86 7.37 -7.42
CA LEU A 251 -12.37 6.18 -8.13
C LEU A 251 -10.83 6.07 -8.02
N PRO A 252 -10.30 4.87 -7.72
CA PRO A 252 -8.88 4.59 -7.92
C PRO A 252 -8.46 4.90 -9.37
N ARG A 253 -7.35 5.63 -9.56
CA ARG A 253 -6.86 5.95 -10.91
C ARG A 253 -6.69 4.72 -11.81
N PHE A 254 -6.46 3.55 -11.22
CA PHE A 254 -6.39 2.30 -11.97
C PHE A 254 -7.74 1.93 -12.58
N TYR A 255 -8.83 2.05 -11.81
CA TYR A 255 -10.18 1.81 -12.34
C TYR A 255 -10.56 2.83 -13.39
N ASP A 256 -10.21 4.07 -13.17
CA ASP A 256 -10.42 5.17 -14.10
C ASP A 256 -9.80 4.86 -15.48
N ARG A 257 -8.55 4.38 -15.51
CA ARG A 257 -7.90 3.94 -16.75
C ARG A 257 -8.54 2.72 -17.41
N VAL A 258 -9.08 1.79 -16.63
CA VAL A 258 -9.84 0.65 -17.19
C VAL A 258 -11.12 1.15 -17.84
N VAL A 259 -11.83 2.08 -17.20
CA VAL A 259 -13.04 2.71 -17.75
C VAL A 259 -12.72 3.50 -19.03
N GLU A 260 -11.67 4.31 -19.03
CA GLU A 260 -11.17 5.03 -20.20
C GLU A 260 -10.95 4.08 -21.40
N SER A 261 -10.34 2.92 -21.16
CA SER A 261 -10.06 1.94 -22.22
C SER A 261 -11.30 1.19 -22.73
N LEU A 262 -12.35 1.06 -21.90
CA LEU A 262 -13.54 0.30 -22.25
C LEU A 262 -14.69 1.19 -22.78
N VAL A 263 -14.83 2.38 -22.24
CA VAL A 263 -15.92 3.32 -22.50
C VAL A 263 -15.39 4.77 -22.52
N PRO A 264 -14.59 5.14 -23.55
CA PRO A 264 -13.87 6.42 -23.59
C PRO A 264 -14.79 7.64 -23.55
N ASP A 265 -15.95 7.59 -24.22
CA ASP A 265 -16.90 8.70 -24.23
C ASP A 265 -17.42 9.02 -22.83
N LEU A 266 -17.86 8.01 -22.09
CA LEU A 266 -18.31 8.15 -20.70
C LEU A 266 -17.18 8.65 -19.79
N HIS A 267 -15.92 8.23 -20.04
CA HIS A 267 -14.78 8.72 -19.29
C HIS A 267 -14.57 10.21 -19.52
N SER A 268 -14.68 10.68 -20.77
CA SER A 268 -14.57 12.10 -21.15
C SER A 268 -15.64 12.96 -20.49
N ASP A 269 -16.90 12.50 -20.49
CA ASP A 269 -18.00 13.20 -19.80
C ASP A 269 -17.71 13.38 -18.32
N LYS A 270 -17.21 12.31 -17.66
CA LYS A 270 -16.86 12.36 -16.24
C LYS A 270 -15.64 13.24 -15.94
N GLU A 271 -14.65 13.29 -16.82
CA GLU A 271 -13.52 14.23 -16.69
C GLU A 271 -14.02 15.66 -16.73
N PHE A 272 -14.96 15.97 -17.64
CA PHE A 272 -15.58 17.30 -17.74
C PHE A 272 -16.36 17.65 -16.46
N ASP A 273 -17.17 16.75 -15.94
CA ASP A 273 -17.90 16.95 -14.68
C ASP A 273 -16.98 17.19 -13.49
N ARG A 274 -15.87 16.42 -13.41
CA ARG A 274 -14.83 16.60 -12.39
C ARG A 274 -14.12 17.94 -12.53
N TYR A 275 -13.88 18.40 -13.75
CA TYR A 275 -13.31 19.71 -14.01
C TYR A 275 -14.23 20.82 -13.48
N ILE A 276 -15.51 20.82 -13.86
CA ILE A 276 -16.50 21.78 -13.38
C ILE A 276 -16.62 21.75 -11.85
N LEU A 277 -16.59 20.56 -11.25
CA LEU A 277 -16.59 20.42 -9.79
C LEU A 277 -15.32 21.00 -9.15
N SER A 278 -14.17 20.86 -9.79
CA SER A 278 -12.90 21.36 -9.25
C SER A 278 -12.85 22.90 -9.18
N GLU A 279 -13.49 23.58 -10.13
CA GLU A 279 -13.58 25.05 -10.15
C GLU A 279 -14.29 25.59 -8.90
N LYS A 280 -15.30 24.88 -8.39
CA LYS A 280 -16.01 25.26 -7.15
C LYS A 280 -15.12 25.26 -5.90
N PHE A 281 -14.01 24.52 -5.95
CA PHE A 281 -13.05 24.42 -4.85
C PHE A 281 -11.74 25.17 -5.12
N ALA A 282 -11.66 25.99 -6.17
CA ALA A 282 -10.46 26.73 -6.54
C ALA A 282 -9.93 27.61 -5.41
N ALA A 283 -10.81 28.24 -4.63
CA ALA A 283 -10.46 29.06 -3.47
C ALA A 283 -9.75 28.27 -2.33
N ASP A 284 -9.96 26.93 -2.26
CA ASP A 284 -9.29 26.06 -1.29
C ASP A 284 -7.93 25.53 -1.79
N LEU A 285 -7.51 25.89 -2.99
CA LEU A 285 -6.28 25.42 -3.62
C LEU A 285 -5.17 26.47 -3.66
N THR A 286 -5.33 27.61 -2.96
CA THR A 286 -4.27 28.62 -2.83
C THR A 286 -3.06 28.04 -2.09
N PRO A 287 -1.82 28.54 -2.34
CA PRO A 287 -0.61 28.05 -1.69
C PRO A 287 -0.69 28.04 -0.17
N GLU A 288 -1.27 29.07 0.44
CA GLU A 288 -1.43 29.20 1.91
C GLU A 288 -2.38 28.14 2.46
N ARG A 289 -3.51 27.93 1.79
CA ARG A 289 -4.49 26.91 2.16
C ARG A 289 -3.91 25.51 2.01
N MET A 290 -3.14 25.26 0.96
CA MET A 290 -2.47 23.99 0.72
C MET A 290 -1.41 23.71 1.80
N ALA A 291 -0.59 24.71 2.19
CA ALA A 291 0.38 24.58 3.27
C ALA A 291 -0.30 24.24 4.61
N ALA A 292 -1.37 24.96 4.97
CA ALA A 292 -2.14 24.69 6.18
C ALA A 292 -2.74 23.26 6.18
N ARG A 293 -3.31 22.82 5.06
CA ARG A 293 -3.86 21.46 4.89
C ARG A 293 -2.79 20.37 4.99
N GLU A 294 -1.58 20.63 4.53
CA GLU A 294 -0.47 19.70 4.69
C GLU A 294 -0.07 19.53 6.16
N ILE A 295 0.05 20.63 6.92
CA ILE A 295 0.33 20.60 8.37
C ILE A 295 -0.73 19.78 9.10
N VAL A 296 -2.00 20.06 8.84
CA VAL A 296 -3.12 19.31 9.44
C VAL A 296 -3.08 17.82 9.07
N ALA A 297 -2.76 17.49 7.80
CA ALA A 297 -2.64 16.09 7.37
C ALA A 297 -1.50 15.38 8.10
N LYS A 298 -0.34 16.01 8.24
CA LYS A 298 0.81 15.46 8.99
C LYS A 298 0.46 15.26 10.47
N ALA A 299 -0.17 16.25 11.12
CA ALA A 299 -0.59 16.14 12.50
C ALA A 299 -1.61 15.02 12.74
N ARG A 300 -2.60 14.85 11.85
CA ARG A 300 -3.57 13.74 11.94
C ARG A 300 -2.90 12.37 11.84
N ILE A 301 -1.88 12.23 11.01
CA ILE A 301 -1.17 10.97 10.85
C ILE A 301 -0.30 10.66 12.06
N SER A 302 0.37 11.67 12.64
CA SER A 302 1.20 11.46 13.83
C SER A 302 0.39 11.02 15.06
N THR A 303 -0.92 11.31 15.08
CA THR A 303 -1.83 10.86 16.15
C THR A 303 -2.40 9.46 15.92
N LEU A 304 -2.27 8.90 14.72
CA LEU A 304 -2.69 7.54 14.45
C LEU A 304 -1.67 6.58 15.08
N GLN A 305 -2.03 6.02 16.24
CA GLN A 305 -1.24 4.94 16.83
C GLN A 305 -1.26 3.75 15.85
N ARG A 306 -0.08 3.26 15.49
CA ARG A 306 0.08 2.00 14.73
C ARG A 306 -0.21 0.86 15.70
N LYS A 307 -1.47 0.53 15.88
CA LYS A 307 -1.90 -0.66 16.62
C LYS A 307 -2.24 -1.74 15.60
N LEU A 308 -1.32 -2.66 15.40
CA LEU A 308 -1.60 -4.03 14.95
C LEU A 308 -0.53 -4.96 15.48
#